data_c0896aa334928de644a6436e2e8098ef
#
_entry.id   c0896aa334928de644a6436e2e8098ef
#
_cell.length_a   1.000
_cell.length_b   1.000
_cell.length_c   1.000
_cell.angle_alpha   90.00
_cell.angle_beta   90.00
_cell.angle_gamma   90.00
#
_symmetry.space_group_name_H-M   'P 1'
#
loop_
_entity.id
_entity.type
_entity.pdbx_description
1 polymer ?
#
loop_
_entity_poly.entity_id
_entity_poly.type
_entity_poly.pdbx_seq_one_letter_code
_entity_poly.pdbx_strand_id
1 'polypeptide(L)'
;MENKWFLSKIRDEFKGGKINVEKTYRLLEKLDIPCNYIHVKSVFKDNDRLKQGRITIEEFRSIYRIIAHREEIIEIFNTYSGNQKFLFEKNLLQFLIQEQYALDMTTNIAFEIIQKYEPIEEVKRAHQMSFEGFIRYMGSPECQILKTDCGKVYQDMNHPLNDYFISSSHNTYLVSDQLLGPSDLWGYVSALVKGCRCLEIDCWDGSRNEPVVYHGYTLTSKLLFKTVIQSIQKYAFIVKVAMALSDLVIYTKAEKFISFQHSRLYQQFNESNSIGESEARKLSKLKGHEFILHTSKFITRIYPKATRADSSNFNPQDFWNIGCQMVALNFQTPGLPMDLQNGKFLDNGCSGYILKPHFLRDIKTEFNPNETPKDIDPVTLTIRLISGIQLPPSNHSSSNKADTVVVLEIFGVPNDHVKRQTRVIKRNAFCPRWNETFTFIIQVPELALIRFVVENQSLITGNEFLGQYTLPVLCMNKGYRRVPLFSKMGESLEPAALFIYVWYVR
;
A
#
# COMPACT_ATOMS: atom_id res chain seq x y z
N MET A 1 22.44 0.10 -33.10
CA MET A 1 23.41 1.15 -32.73
C MET A 1 23.31 1.33 -31.24
N GLU A 2 24.24 0.77 -30.51
CA GLU A 2 24.29 0.96 -29.04
C GLU A 2 24.64 2.41 -28.77
N ASN A 3 23.95 2.94 -27.80
CA ASN A 3 23.91 4.36 -27.50
C ASN A 3 25.30 4.89 -27.17
N LYS A 4 25.85 5.82 -27.94
CA LYS A 4 27.09 6.56 -27.62
C LYS A 4 27.02 7.12 -26.20
N TRP A 5 25.82 7.51 -25.74
CA TRP A 5 25.53 7.95 -24.40
C TRP A 5 25.87 6.89 -23.36
N PHE A 6 25.33 5.67 -23.49
CA PHE A 6 25.60 4.56 -22.56
C PHE A 6 27.10 4.28 -22.44
N LEU A 7 27.78 4.15 -23.59
CA LEU A 7 29.22 3.93 -23.62
C LEU A 7 30.01 5.06 -22.98
N SER A 8 29.61 6.32 -23.18
CA SER A 8 30.27 7.47 -22.57
C SER A 8 30.16 7.45 -21.03
N LYS A 9 29.06 6.93 -20.47
CA LYS A 9 28.86 6.85 -19.02
C LYS A 9 29.63 5.71 -18.35
N ILE A 10 29.91 4.62 -19.06
CA ILE A 10 30.52 3.43 -18.45
C ILE A 10 32.00 3.24 -18.80
N ARG A 11 32.51 3.80 -19.91
CA ARG A 11 33.88 3.56 -20.40
C ARG A 11 34.95 3.81 -19.36
N ASP A 12 34.82 4.87 -18.59
CA ASP A 12 35.81 5.26 -17.58
C ASP A 12 35.89 4.25 -16.42
N GLU A 13 34.79 3.59 -16.12
CA GLU A 13 34.73 2.59 -15.05
C GLU A 13 35.47 1.29 -15.42
N PHE A 14 35.69 1.06 -16.73
CA PHE A 14 36.39 -0.10 -17.26
C PHE A 14 37.84 0.18 -17.68
N LYS A 15 38.43 1.33 -17.33
CA LYS A 15 39.84 1.66 -17.61
C LYS A 15 40.81 0.59 -17.05
N GLY A 16 40.43 -0.12 -15.99
CA GLY A 16 41.17 -1.25 -15.42
C GLY A 16 40.84 -2.61 -16.05
N GLY A 17 40.08 -2.66 -17.15
CA GLY A 17 39.72 -3.83 -17.96
C GLY A 17 38.50 -4.59 -17.48
N LYS A 18 38.41 -5.01 -16.20
CA LYS A 18 37.29 -5.81 -15.68
C LYS A 18 36.82 -5.27 -14.32
N ILE A 19 35.49 -5.35 -14.05
CA ILE A 19 34.89 -4.93 -12.78
C ILE A 19 34.28 -6.11 -12.03
N ASN A 20 34.17 -5.99 -10.71
CA ASN A 20 33.53 -6.97 -9.83
C ASN A 20 32.04 -6.68 -9.63
N VAL A 21 31.33 -7.52 -8.86
CA VAL A 21 29.89 -7.41 -8.64
C VAL A 21 29.49 -6.10 -7.92
N GLU A 22 30.25 -5.65 -6.93
CA GLU A 22 29.99 -4.43 -6.17
C GLU A 22 30.08 -3.20 -7.09
N LYS A 23 31.09 -3.16 -7.94
CA LYS A 23 31.27 -2.09 -8.92
C LYS A 23 30.20 -2.16 -10.01
N THR A 24 29.79 -3.36 -10.41
CA THR A 24 28.65 -3.58 -11.32
C THR A 24 27.36 -3.00 -10.74
N TYR A 25 27.05 -3.30 -9.48
CA TYR A 25 25.87 -2.77 -8.80
C TYR A 25 25.89 -1.23 -8.74
N ARG A 26 26.98 -0.63 -8.25
CA ARG A 26 27.13 0.83 -8.20
C ARG A 26 27.05 1.50 -9.58
N LEU A 27 27.49 0.83 -10.62
CA LEU A 27 27.41 1.36 -11.98
C LEU A 27 25.98 1.35 -12.49
N LEU A 28 25.18 0.34 -12.16
CA LEU A 28 23.73 0.32 -12.46
C LEU A 28 23.00 1.45 -11.71
N GLU A 29 23.29 1.68 -10.44
CA GLU A 29 22.75 2.80 -9.67
C GLU A 29 23.13 4.16 -10.30
N LYS A 30 24.39 4.33 -10.72
CA LYS A 30 24.87 5.55 -11.43
C LYS A 30 24.15 5.80 -12.77
N LEU A 31 23.62 4.73 -13.37
CA LEU A 31 22.80 4.81 -14.58
C LEU A 31 21.31 5.02 -14.28
N ASP A 32 20.95 5.25 -13.02
CA ASP A 32 19.57 5.38 -12.52
C ASP A 32 18.70 4.14 -12.80
N ILE A 33 19.32 2.93 -12.74
CA ILE A 33 18.62 1.66 -12.88
C ILE A 33 18.33 1.10 -11.49
N PRO A 34 17.08 1.14 -11.03
CA PRO A 34 16.71 0.53 -9.75
C PRO A 34 16.95 -0.97 -9.79
N CYS A 35 17.79 -1.49 -8.90
CA CYS A 35 18.10 -2.91 -8.88
C CYS A 35 18.37 -3.44 -7.46
N ASN A 36 18.00 -4.70 -7.24
CA ASN A 36 18.30 -5.40 -6.01
C ASN A 36 19.67 -6.08 -6.12
N TYR A 37 20.54 -5.91 -5.13
CA TYR A 37 21.89 -6.48 -5.12
C TYR A 37 21.90 -8.01 -5.31
N ILE A 38 20.92 -8.72 -4.72
CA ILE A 38 20.84 -10.20 -4.84
C ILE A 38 20.60 -10.60 -6.29
N HIS A 39 19.72 -9.89 -7.00
CA HIS A 39 19.46 -10.14 -8.43
C HIS A 39 20.67 -9.78 -9.28
N VAL A 40 21.29 -8.63 -9.03
CA VAL A 40 22.53 -8.24 -9.75
C VAL A 40 23.61 -9.29 -9.56
N LYS A 41 23.80 -9.80 -8.34
CA LYS A 41 24.77 -10.87 -8.05
C LYS A 41 24.46 -12.16 -8.78
N SER A 42 23.20 -12.55 -8.89
CA SER A 42 22.80 -13.74 -9.65
C SER A 42 23.08 -13.57 -11.14
N VAL A 43 22.61 -12.46 -11.74
CA VAL A 43 22.82 -12.16 -13.16
C VAL A 43 24.29 -11.98 -13.49
N PHE A 44 25.06 -11.36 -12.57
CA PHE A 44 26.51 -11.25 -12.70
C PHE A 44 27.18 -12.62 -12.79
N LYS A 45 26.85 -13.55 -11.87
CA LYS A 45 27.38 -14.90 -11.85
C LYS A 45 27.09 -15.67 -13.15
N ASP A 46 25.89 -15.48 -13.70
CA ASP A 46 25.46 -16.14 -14.94
C ASP A 46 26.18 -15.55 -16.17
N ASN A 47 26.65 -14.32 -16.11
CA ASN A 47 27.35 -13.62 -17.20
C ASN A 47 28.88 -13.60 -17.06
N ASP A 48 29.46 -13.95 -15.90
CA ASP A 48 30.89 -14.15 -15.69
C ASP A 48 31.32 -15.47 -16.32
N ARG A 49 31.51 -15.47 -17.64
CA ARG A 49 31.78 -16.65 -18.45
C ARG A 49 33.03 -17.40 -18.00
N LEU A 50 34.02 -16.67 -17.52
CA LEU A 50 35.33 -17.24 -17.07
C LEU A 50 35.34 -17.57 -15.58
N LYS A 51 34.26 -17.30 -14.84
CA LYS A 51 34.15 -17.53 -13.38
C LYS A 51 35.29 -16.90 -12.56
N GLN A 52 35.75 -15.72 -12.97
CA GLN A 52 36.86 -15.00 -12.35
C GLN A 52 36.40 -13.98 -11.29
N GLY A 53 35.09 -13.83 -11.04
CA GLY A 53 34.53 -12.80 -10.17
C GLY A 53 34.69 -11.38 -10.74
N ARG A 54 34.98 -11.27 -12.05
CA ARG A 54 35.15 -9.99 -12.76
C ARG A 54 34.65 -10.11 -14.19
N ILE A 55 33.94 -9.08 -14.67
CA ILE A 55 33.32 -9.01 -15.99
C ILE A 55 33.92 -7.93 -16.86
N THR A 56 33.86 -8.14 -18.15
CA THR A 56 34.23 -7.19 -19.19
C THR A 56 33.10 -6.19 -19.46
N ILE A 57 33.37 -5.15 -20.21
CA ILE A 57 32.35 -4.18 -20.66
C ILE A 57 31.23 -4.85 -21.49
N GLU A 58 31.54 -5.86 -22.28
CA GLU A 58 30.54 -6.59 -23.08
C GLU A 58 29.62 -7.45 -22.20
N GLU A 59 30.17 -8.12 -21.20
CA GLU A 59 29.40 -8.88 -20.20
C GLU A 59 28.53 -7.93 -19.36
N PHE A 60 29.04 -6.74 -19.00
CA PHE A 60 28.24 -5.71 -18.33
C PHE A 60 27.06 -5.23 -19.19
N ARG A 61 27.26 -5.05 -20.51
CA ARG A 61 26.16 -4.71 -21.42
C ARG A 61 25.07 -5.77 -21.43
N SER A 62 25.44 -7.05 -21.38
CA SER A 62 24.47 -8.14 -21.27
C SER A 62 23.68 -8.05 -19.96
N ILE A 63 24.38 -7.80 -18.83
CA ILE A 63 23.75 -7.59 -17.52
C ILE A 63 22.80 -6.40 -17.54
N TYR A 64 23.24 -5.26 -18.09
CA TYR A 64 22.39 -4.07 -18.24
C TYR A 64 21.11 -4.37 -19.00
N ARG A 65 21.20 -5.07 -20.15
CA ARG A 65 20.03 -5.45 -20.93
C ARG A 65 19.08 -6.35 -20.14
N ILE A 66 19.60 -7.34 -19.43
CA ILE A 66 18.78 -8.26 -18.62
C ILE A 66 18.03 -7.52 -17.52
N ILE A 67 18.69 -6.55 -16.86
CA ILE A 67 18.11 -5.84 -15.70
C ILE A 67 17.19 -4.69 -16.14
N ALA A 68 17.61 -3.91 -17.13
CA ALA A 68 16.93 -2.68 -17.53
C ALA A 68 15.85 -2.91 -18.62
N HIS A 69 16.10 -3.82 -19.57
CA HIS A 69 15.22 -3.97 -20.73
C HIS A 69 14.18 -5.06 -20.48
N ARG A 70 12.93 -4.64 -20.41
CA ARG A 70 11.77 -5.49 -20.19
C ARG A 70 10.99 -5.64 -21.49
N GLU A 71 10.78 -6.89 -21.94
CA GLU A 71 10.12 -7.17 -23.23
C GLU A 71 8.72 -6.58 -23.32
N GLU A 72 7.94 -6.65 -22.23
CA GLU A 72 6.59 -6.08 -22.20
C GLU A 72 6.57 -4.56 -22.39
N ILE A 73 7.61 -3.85 -21.93
CA ILE A 73 7.76 -2.41 -22.18
C ILE A 73 8.26 -2.16 -23.60
N ILE A 74 9.14 -3.03 -24.13
CA ILE A 74 9.59 -2.97 -25.51
C ILE A 74 8.40 -3.10 -26.50
N GLU A 75 7.49 -4.05 -26.23
CA GLU A 75 6.29 -4.24 -27.01
C GLU A 75 5.41 -2.98 -27.07
N ILE A 76 5.19 -2.34 -25.91
CA ILE A 76 4.43 -1.08 -25.82
C ILE A 76 5.15 0.03 -26.60
N PHE A 77 6.45 0.20 -26.37
CA PHE A 77 7.26 1.21 -27.07
C PHE A 77 7.21 1.03 -28.57
N ASN A 78 7.40 -0.18 -29.08
CA ASN A 78 7.38 -0.50 -30.51
C ASN A 78 6.01 -0.22 -31.13
N THR A 79 4.93 -0.52 -30.42
CA THR A 79 3.56 -0.24 -30.88
C THR A 79 3.38 1.25 -31.16
N TYR A 80 3.77 2.11 -30.24
CA TYR A 80 3.56 3.56 -30.36
C TYR A 80 4.64 4.28 -31.16
N SER A 81 5.87 3.76 -31.22
CA SER A 81 6.91 4.30 -32.07
C SER A 81 6.78 3.86 -33.58
N GLY A 82 5.89 2.89 -33.86
CA GLY A 82 5.81 2.27 -35.19
C GLY A 82 7.09 1.50 -35.54
N ASN A 83 7.70 0.83 -34.56
CA ASN A 83 8.99 0.15 -34.66
C ASN A 83 10.17 1.09 -34.99
N GLN A 84 10.01 2.39 -34.75
CA GLN A 84 11.10 3.34 -34.89
C GLN A 84 11.98 3.39 -33.64
N LYS A 85 13.16 3.97 -33.81
CA LYS A 85 14.15 4.09 -32.73
C LYS A 85 13.71 5.03 -31.60
N PHE A 86 12.86 6.00 -31.93
CA PHE A 86 12.40 7.04 -31.01
C PHE A 86 10.88 7.17 -31.06
N LEU A 87 10.31 7.51 -29.93
CA LEU A 87 8.91 7.89 -29.77
C LEU A 87 8.81 9.41 -29.92
N PHE A 88 7.98 9.87 -30.85
CA PHE A 88 7.72 11.29 -31.01
C PHE A 88 6.71 11.78 -29.99
N GLU A 89 6.74 13.07 -29.70
CA GLU A 89 5.83 13.75 -28.78
C GLU A 89 4.34 13.41 -29.04
N LYS A 90 3.92 13.44 -30.31
CA LYS A 90 2.56 13.07 -30.71
C LYS A 90 2.19 11.61 -30.37
N ASN A 91 3.13 10.71 -30.55
CA ASN A 91 2.93 9.29 -30.26
C ASN A 91 2.92 9.03 -28.76
N LEU A 92 3.75 9.76 -27.98
CA LEU A 92 3.69 9.73 -26.52
C LEU A 92 2.33 10.24 -26.04
N LEU A 93 1.82 11.36 -26.58
CA LEU A 93 0.50 11.88 -26.26
C LEU A 93 -0.60 10.86 -26.57
N GLN A 94 -0.52 10.20 -27.71
CA GLN A 94 -1.46 9.14 -28.09
C GLN A 94 -1.45 7.99 -27.05
N PHE A 95 -0.27 7.53 -26.62
CA PHE A 95 -0.13 6.53 -25.58
C PHE A 95 -0.75 6.99 -24.25
N LEU A 96 -0.50 8.24 -23.84
CA LEU A 96 -1.04 8.80 -22.59
C LEU A 96 -2.57 8.85 -22.60
N ILE A 97 -3.18 9.23 -23.72
CA ILE A 97 -4.65 9.30 -23.83
C ILE A 97 -5.26 7.90 -23.93
N GLN A 98 -4.75 7.06 -24.82
CA GLN A 98 -5.38 5.77 -25.15
C GLN A 98 -5.12 4.70 -24.11
N GLU A 99 -3.89 4.61 -23.59
CA GLU A 99 -3.51 3.53 -22.68
C GLU A 99 -3.47 3.98 -21.21
N GLN A 100 -3.07 5.21 -20.95
CA GLN A 100 -3.00 5.71 -19.56
C GLN A 100 -4.27 6.39 -19.10
N TYR A 101 -5.26 6.57 -19.99
CA TYR A 101 -6.54 7.24 -19.74
C TYR A 101 -6.39 8.67 -19.19
N ALA A 102 -5.33 9.34 -19.59
CA ALA A 102 -5.02 10.69 -19.17
C ALA A 102 -5.66 11.70 -20.15
N LEU A 103 -6.98 11.89 -20.01
CA LEU A 103 -7.80 12.63 -21.00
C LEU A 103 -7.46 14.13 -21.08
N ASP A 104 -6.92 14.71 -20.01
CA ASP A 104 -6.57 16.14 -19.94
C ASP A 104 -5.14 16.42 -20.43
N MET A 105 -4.46 15.44 -21.02
CA MET A 105 -3.10 15.60 -21.51
C MET A 105 -3.05 16.41 -22.79
N THR A 106 -2.06 17.28 -22.87
CA THR A 106 -1.74 18.11 -24.04
C THR A 106 -0.36 17.78 -24.59
N THR A 107 -0.08 18.25 -25.78
CA THR A 107 1.26 18.12 -26.39
C THR A 107 2.35 18.74 -25.49
N ASN A 108 2.05 19.86 -24.82
CA ASN A 108 3.00 20.48 -23.89
C ASN A 108 3.34 19.55 -22.71
N ILE A 109 2.36 18.85 -22.13
CA ILE A 109 2.60 17.90 -21.02
C ILE A 109 3.42 16.70 -21.53
N ALA A 110 3.11 16.17 -22.73
CA ALA A 110 3.93 15.12 -23.34
C ALA A 110 5.39 15.58 -23.55
N PHE A 111 5.59 16.83 -23.96
CA PHE A 111 6.92 17.44 -24.05
C PHE A 111 7.61 17.54 -22.67
N GLU A 112 6.92 17.98 -21.61
CA GLU A 112 7.47 18.04 -20.26
C GLU A 112 7.91 16.65 -19.75
N ILE A 113 7.13 15.61 -20.05
CA ILE A 113 7.49 14.22 -19.76
C ILE A 113 8.79 13.82 -20.48
N ILE A 114 8.93 14.18 -21.77
CA ILE A 114 10.17 13.94 -22.53
C ILE A 114 11.33 14.69 -21.85
N GLN A 115 11.14 15.97 -21.52
CA GLN A 115 12.18 16.78 -20.86
C GLN A 115 12.61 16.20 -19.51
N LYS A 116 11.70 15.60 -18.78
CA LYS A 116 11.96 15.04 -17.45
C LYS A 116 12.66 13.69 -17.51
N TYR A 117 12.24 12.79 -18.42
CA TYR A 117 12.66 11.38 -18.39
C TYR A 117 13.66 10.99 -19.48
N GLU A 118 13.81 11.77 -20.55
CA GLU A 118 14.79 11.44 -21.61
C GLU A 118 16.23 11.76 -21.14
N PRO A 119 17.11 10.74 -21.07
CA PRO A 119 18.49 10.94 -20.59
C PRO A 119 19.46 11.44 -21.63
N ILE A 120 19.08 11.44 -22.93
CA ILE A 120 19.95 11.75 -24.05
C ILE A 120 19.62 13.14 -24.56
N GLU A 121 20.52 14.10 -24.35
CA GLU A 121 20.28 15.51 -24.64
C GLU A 121 19.94 15.81 -26.12
N GLU A 122 20.56 15.10 -27.05
CA GLU A 122 20.28 15.25 -28.49
C GLU A 122 18.86 14.81 -28.85
N VAL A 123 18.38 13.70 -28.24
CA VAL A 123 17.03 13.18 -28.43
C VAL A 123 16.00 14.10 -27.74
N LYS A 124 16.32 14.58 -26.56
CA LYS A 124 15.50 15.53 -25.81
C LYS A 124 15.27 16.83 -26.59
N ARG A 125 16.34 17.41 -27.17
CA ARG A 125 16.25 18.62 -28.00
C ARG A 125 15.46 18.40 -29.28
N ALA A 126 15.44 17.17 -29.78
CA ALA A 126 14.64 16.79 -30.98
C ALA A 126 13.17 16.51 -30.61
N HIS A 127 12.74 16.76 -29.38
CA HIS A 127 11.39 16.46 -28.87
C HIS A 127 10.98 14.99 -29.05
N GLN A 128 11.94 14.10 -28.83
CA GLN A 128 11.78 12.67 -28.98
C GLN A 128 12.13 11.97 -27.67
N MET A 129 11.63 10.76 -27.49
CA MET A 129 11.92 9.90 -26.36
C MET A 129 12.55 8.60 -26.86
N SER A 130 13.69 8.25 -26.30
CA SER A 130 14.32 6.94 -26.49
C SER A 130 13.62 5.86 -25.66
N PHE A 131 13.95 4.58 -25.93
CA PHE A 131 13.47 3.48 -25.10
C PHE A 131 13.93 3.63 -23.65
N GLU A 132 15.13 4.14 -23.40
CA GLU A 132 15.65 4.42 -22.06
C GLU A 132 14.82 5.51 -21.35
N GLY A 133 14.42 6.56 -22.05
CA GLY A 133 13.51 7.58 -21.52
C GLY A 133 12.14 7.01 -21.20
N PHE A 134 11.61 6.16 -22.07
CA PHE A 134 10.32 5.51 -21.87
C PHE A 134 10.31 4.55 -20.69
N ILE A 135 11.36 3.74 -20.47
CA ILE A 135 11.51 2.88 -19.28
C ILE A 135 11.52 3.72 -18.00
N ARG A 136 12.25 4.85 -18.00
CA ARG A 136 12.29 5.76 -16.84
C ARG A 136 10.92 6.33 -16.52
N TYR A 137 10.17 6.72 -17.55
CA TYR A 137 8.79 7.17 -17.39
C TYR A 137 7.89 6.06 -16.83
N MET A 138 7.96 4.85 -17.40
CA MET A 138 7.15 3.70 -16.94
C MET A 138 7.51 3.23 -15.53
N GLY A 139 8.72 3.52 -15.07
CA GLY A 139 9.17 3.25 -13.69
C GLY A 139 8.91 4.40 -12.70
N SER A 140 8.40 5.53 -13.17
CA SER A 140 8.26 6.77 -12.40
C SER A 140 7.04 6.78 -11.47
N PRO A 141 6.98 7.74 -10.52
CA PRO A 141 5.80 7.94 -9.68
C PRO A 141 4.51 8.18 -10.46
N GLU A 142 4.57 8.77 -11.66
CA GLU A 142 3.41 9.02 -12.52
C GLU A 142 2.75 7.72 -13.04
N CYS A 143 3.53 6.63 -13.09
CA CYS A 143 3.03 5.31 -13.51
C CYS A 143 2.69 4.38 -12.33
N GLN A 144 2.69 4.88 -11.10
CA GLN A 144 2.24 4.09 -9.96
C GLN A 144 0.73 3.89 -9.95
N ILE A 145 0.30 2.80 -9.31
CA ILE A 145 -1.12 2.41 -9.24
C ILE A 145 -1.97 3.40 -8.45
N LEU A 146 -1.43 3.99 -7.37
CA LEU A 146 -2.14 4.96 -6.54
C LEU A 146 -2.27 6.30 -7.28
N LYS A 147 -3.49 6.83 -7.36
CA LYS A 147 -3.76 8.17 -7.89
C LYS A 147 -2.99 9.23 -7.09
N THR A 148 -2.38 10.16 -7.79
CA THR A 148 -1.61 11.25 -7.18
C THR A 148 -2.46 12.10 -6.22
N ASP A 149 -3.73 12.31 -6.54
CA ASP A 149 -4.65 13.09 -5.70
C ASP A 149 -4.97 12.36 -4.39
N CYS A 150 -5.11 11.03 -4.41
CA CYS A 150 -5.30 10.25 -3.17
C CYS A 150 -4.08 10.35 -2.22
N GLY A 151 -2.89 10.62 -2.75
CA GLY A 151 -1.68 10.89 -1.97
C GLY A 151 -1.61 12.27 -1.31
N LYS A 152 -2.66 13.08 -1.42
CA LYS A 152 -2.79 14.39 -0.78
C LYS A 152 -4.08 14.44 0.03
N VAL A 153 -4.14 15.35 1.01
CA VAL A 153 -5.41 15.64 1.71
C VAL A 153 -6.30 16.41 0.74
N TYR A 154 -7.34 15.77 0.25
CA TYR A 154 -8.27 16.33 -0.75
C TYR A 154 -9.74 16.26 -0.30
N GLN A 155 -10.04 15.41 0.68
CA GLN A 155 -11.39 15.30 1.23
C GLN A 155 -11.69 16.51 2.13
N ASP A 156 -12.98 16.86 2.21
CA ASP A 156 -13.39 17.90 3.16
C ASP A 156 -13.12 17.43 4.59
N MET A 157 -12.36 18.23 5.34
CA MET A 157 -11.94 17.93 6.71
C MET A 157 -12.75 18.73 7.76
N ASN A 158 -13.87 19.36 7.36
CA ASN A 158 -14.71 20.18 8.24
C ASN A 158 -15.98 19.48 8.75
N HIS A 159 -16.12 18.19 8.48
CA HIS A 159 -17.23 17.40 8.99
C HIS A 159 -17.02 17.04 10.48
N PRO A 160 -18.10 16.69 11.21
CA PRO A 160 -17.99 16.12 12.55
C PRO A 160 -17.14 14.83 12.56
N LEU A 161 -16.47 14.54 13.68
CA LEU A 161 -15.59 13.36 13.80
C LEU A 161 -16.29 12.03 13.53
N ASN A 162 -17.58 11.93 13.81
CA ASN A 162 -18.37 10.73 13.51
C ASN A 162 -18.54 10.48 12.01
N ASP A 163 -18.20 11.43 11.15
CA ASP A 163 -18.27 11.29 9.69
C ASP A 163 -17.01 10.69 9.08
N TYR A 164 -15.96 10.45 9.86
CA TYR A 164 -14.70 9.89 9.36
C TYR A 164 -14.44 8.48 9.87
N PHE A 165 -13.77 7.67 9.04
CA PHE A 165 -12.96 6.57 9.54
C PHE A 165 -11.66 7.14 10.10
N ILE A 166 -11.24 6.67 11.26
CA ILE A 166 -10.08 7.18 12.00
C ILE A 166 -9.11 6.02 12.22
N SER A 167 -7.88 6.15 11.71
CA SER A 167 -6.84 5.15 11.93
C SER A 167 -6.55 5.01 13.42
N SER A 168 -6.84 3.82 13.98
CA SER A 168 -6.89 3.60 15.43
C SER A 168 -6.03 2.41 15.87
N SER A 169 -5.25 2.60 16.93
CA SER A 169 -4.41 1.58 17.56
C SER A 169 -5.03 1.10 18.87
N HIS A 170 -4.87 -0.19 19.15
CA HIS A 170 -5.20 -0.84 20.42
C HIS A 170 -3.94 -1.01 21.26
N ASN A 171 -3.99 -0.70 22.57
CA ASN A 171 -2.89 -0.82 23.52
C ASN A 171 -1.55 -0.38 22.89
N THR A 172 -1.50 0.86 22.43
CA THR A 172 -0.42 1.39 21.58
C THR A 172 0.96 1.28 22.19
N TYR A 173 1.06 1.25 23.52
CA TYR A 173 2.30 1.09 24.28
C TYR A 173 2.93 -0.31 24.17
N LEU A 174 2.19 -1.35 23.73
CA LEU A 174 2.69 -2.71 23.62
C LEU A 174 3.39 -2.94 22.27
N VAL A 175 4.55 -3.57 22.31
CA VAL A 175 5.33 -3.93 21.12
C VAL A 175 5.39 -5.44 20.88
N SER A 176 4.74 -6.24 21.76
CA SER A 176 4.64 -7.70 21.69
C SER A 176 3.25 -8.16 22.14
N ASP A 177 3.17 -9.19 23.00
CA ASP A 177 1.93 -9.77 23.50
C ASP A 177 1.24 -8.92 24.59
N GLN A 178 0.01 -9.28 24.95
CA GLN A 178 -0.84 -8.51 25.86
C GLN A 178 -0.58 -8.80 27.36
N LEU A 179 0.17 -9.85 27.72
CA LEU A 179 0.28 -10.35 29.10
C LEU A 179 1.66 -10.13 29.72
N LEU A 180 2.72 -10.37 28.95
CA LEU A 180 4.11 -10.33 29.38
C LEU A 180 4.96 -9.38 28.52
N GLY A 181 4.39 -8.92 27.41
CA GLY A 181 5.10 -8.12 26.43
C GLY A 181 5.64 -6.80 26.99
N PRO A 182 6.79 -6.32 26.51
CA PRO A 182 7.31 -5.03 26.91
C PRO A 182 6.42 -3.90 26.40
N SER A 183 6.23 -2.87 27.24
CA SER A 183 5.75 -1.57 26.83
C SER A 183 6.95 -0.73 26.36
N ASP A 184 6.85 -0.09 25.21
CA ASP A 184 7.91 0.73 24.63
C ASP A 184 7.34 1.97 23.94
N LEU A 185 8.06 3.08 24.01
CA LEU A 185 7.70 4.33 23.32
C LEU A 185 7.68 4.15 21.78
N TRP A 186 8.44 3.18 21.29
CA TRP A 186 8.45 2.83 19.87
C TRP A 186 7.06 2.36 19.35
N GLY A 187 6.23 1.79 20.19
CA GLY A 187 4.84 1.46 19.86
C GLY A 187 4.07 2.71 19.41
N TYR A 188 4.17 3.80 20.13
CA TYR A 188 3.57 5.09 19.76
C TYR A 188 4.21 5.70 18.52
N VAL A 189 5.53 5.71 18.45
CA VAL A 189 6.27 6.24 17.29
C VAL A 189 5.89 5.50 16.01
N SER A 190 5.92 4.18 16.04
CA SER A 190 5.56 3.33 14.89
C SER A 190 4.12 3.55 14.44
N ALA A 191 3.16 3.61 15.38
CA ALA A 191 1.77 3.87 15.07
C ALA A 191 1.57 5.25 14.41
N LEU A 192 2.16 6.30 14.99
CA LEU A 192 2.06 7.67 14.45
C LEU A 192 2.68 7.81 13.06
N VAL A 193 3.86 7.22 12.84
CA VAL A 193 4.54 7.23 11.52
C VAL A 193 3.70 6.51 10.48
N LYS A 194 2.97 5.45 10.85
CA LYS A 194 2.02 4.74 9.98
C LYS A 194 0.67 5.46 9.82
N GLY A 195 0.53 6.70 10.28
CA GLY A 195 -0.68 7.49 10.10
C GLY A 195 -1.79 7.23 11.13
N CYS A 196 -1.51 6.55 12.25
CA CYS A 196 -2.47 6.39 13.34
C CYS A 196 -2.83 7.73 13.97
N ARG A 197 -4.13 7.93 14.30
CA ARG A 197 -4.65 9.17 14.89
C ARG A 197 -5.43 8.95 16.19
N CYS A 198 -5.78 7.72 16.49
CA CYS A 198 -6.36 7.33 17.78
C CYS A 198 -5.39 6.39 18.49
N LEU A 199 -4.77 6.88 19.55
CA LEU A 199 -3.81 6.16 20.39
C LEU A 199 -4.46 5.79 21.73
N GLU A 200 -4.10 4.64 22.28
CA GLU A 200 -4.56 4.19 23.57
C GLU A 200 -3.49 4.39 24.63
N ILE A 201 -3.89 4.97 25.78
CA ILE A 201 -3.00 5.29 26.90
C ILE A 201 -3.70 4.85 28.18
N ASP A 202 -3.37 3.68 28.70
CA ASP A 202 -3.92 3.16 29.96
C ASP A 202 -3.13 3.71 31.15
N CYS A 203 -3.68 4.73 31.77
CA CYS A 203 -3.05 5.44 32.88
C CYS A 203 -3.34 4.77 34.20
N TRP A 204 -2.30 4.57 35.01
CA TRP A 204 -2.34 3.97 36.33
C TRP A 204 -1.50 4.77 37.32
N ASP A 205 -1.81 4.61 38.62
CA ASP A 205 -1.00 5.19 39.67
C ASP A 205 0.41 4.55 39.68
N GLY A 206 1.42 5.39 39.63
CA GLY A 206 2.82 4.99 39.71
C GLY A 206 3.45 5.34 41.08
N SER A 207 4.71 4.98 41.27
CA SER A 207 5.49 5.38 42.40
C SER A 207 5.74 6.88 42.44
N ARG A 208 5.82 7.51 43.61
CA ARG A 208 6.14 8.93 43.81
C ARG A 208 5.13 9.89 43.14
N ASN A 209 3.86 9.52 43.07
CA ASN A 209 2.78 10.30 42.45
C ASN A 209 3.02 10.60 40.94
N GLU A 210 3.83 9.81 40.23
CA GLU A 210 4.01 9.93 38.81
C GLU A 210 3.13 8.87 38.09
N PRO A 211 2.20 9.27 37.18
CA PRO A 211 1.38 8.33 36.46
C PRO A 211 2.21 7.47 35.49
N VAL A 212 1.81 6.22 35.35
CA VAL A 212 2.44 5.23 34.47
C VAL A 212 1.44 4.68 33.47
N VAL A 213 1.96 4.18 32.35
CA VAL A 213 1.19 3.57 31.27
C VAL A 213 1.61 2.11 31.12
N TYR A 214 0.66 1.19 31.23
CA TYR A 214 0.86 -0.24 31.01
C TYR A 214 -0.49 -0.95 30.94
N HIS A 215 -0.50 -2.21 30.50
CA HIS A 215 -1.73 -3.02 30.48
C HIS A 215 -2.07 -3.51 31.88
N GLY A 216 -3.08 -2.92 32.49
CA GLY A 216 -3.48 -3.20 33.86
C GLY A 216 -3.78 -4.67 34.11
N TYR A 217 -3.49 -5.14 35.34
CA TYR A 217 -3.65 -6.53 35.75
C TYR A 217 -2.80 -7.55 34.98
N THR A 218 -1.73 -7.10 34.31
CA THR A 218 -0.78 -7.94 33.58
C THR A 218 0.65 -7.72 34.10
N LEU A 219 1.59 -8.49 33.55
CA LEU A 219 3.02 -8.37 33.85
C LEU A 219 3.79 -7.51 32.82
N THR A 220 3.08 -6.77 31.99
CA THR A 220 3.70 -5.85 31.01
C THR A 220 4.51 -4.76 31.73
N SER A 221 5.59 -4.32 31.08
CA SER A 221 6.44 -3.26 31.66
C SER A 221 5.72 -1.91 31.65
N LYS A 222 6.19 -0.97 32.50
CA LYS A 222 5.56 0.34 32.71
C LYS A 222 6.35 1.44 32.05
N LEU A 223 5.65 2.37 31.38
CA LEU A 223 6.20 3.62 30.85
C LEU A 223 5.75 4.80 31.72
N LEU A 224 6.58 5.82 31.88
CA LEU A 224 6.14 7.06 32.48
C LEU A 224 5.19 7.80 31.55
N PHE A 225 4.03 8.23 32.02
CA PHE A 225 3.05 8.99 31.26
C PHE A 225 3.67 10.23 30.59
N LYS A 226 4.52 10.98 31.33
CA LYS A 226 5.25 12.12 30.81
C LYS A 226 6.07 11.79 29.57
N THR A 227 6.78 10.66 29.54
CA THR A 227 7.60 10.28 28.38
C THR A 227 6.74 9.86 27.20
N VAL A 228 5.57 9.26 27.43
CA VAL A 228 4.59 8.95 26.40
C VAL A 228 4.09 10.24 25.75
N ILE A 229 3.66 11.24 26.53
CA ILE A 229 3.18 12.53 26.00
C ILE A 229 4.28 13.26 25.22
N GLN A 230 5.52 13.24 25.72
CA GLN A 230 6.66 13.84 25.00
C GLN A 230 6.91 13.16 23.63
N SER A 231 6.79 11.84 23.57
CA SER A 231 6.91 11.10 22.31
C SER A 231 5.76 11.44 21.35
N ILE A 232 4.52 11.48 21.84
CA ILE A 232 3.38 11.90 21.03
C ILE A 232 3.58 13.31 20.50
N GLN A 233 3.96 14.26 21.36
CA GLN A 233 4.23 15.65 20.96
C GLN A 233 5.29 15.70 19.86
N LYS A 234 6.38 14.96 19.97
CA LYS A 234 7.46 14.94 19.01
C LYS A 234 7.05 14.39 17.64
N TYR A 235 6.28 13.32 17.61
CA TYR A 235 6.00 12.55 16.39
C TYR A 235 4.62 12.81 15.77
N ALA A 236 3.64 13.33 16.53
CA ALA A 236 2.33 13.70 16.01
C ALA A 236 2.40 14.88 15.00
N PHE A 237 3.39 15.74 15.11
CA PHE A 237 3.58 16.91 14.24
C PHE A 237 4.34 16.63 12.93
N ILE A 238 4.88 15.43 12.72
CA ILE A 238 5.59 15.07 11.48
C ILE A 238 4.63 14.96 10.29
N VAL A 239 3.36 14.63 10.54
CA VAL A 239 2.32 14.66 9.53
C VAL A 239 1.56 15.97 9.70
N LYS A 240 1.50 16.78 8.65
CA LYS A 240 0.72 18.03 8.62
C LYS A 240 -0.78 17.73 8.78
N VAL A 241 -1.20 17.49 10.00
CA VAL A 241 -2.63 17.56 10.37
C VAL A 241 -2.99 19.03 10.45
N ALA A 242 -4.15 19.42 9.90
CA ALA A 242 -4.62 20.78 10.03
C ALA A 242 -4.61 21.22 11.51
N MET A 243 -3.95 22.33 11.83
CA MET A 243 -3.83 22.85 13.20
C MET A 243 -5.18 22.94 13.92
N ALA A 244 -6.25 23.24 13.20
CA ALA A 244 -7.62 23.27 13.69
C ALA A 244 -8.11 21.96 14.36
N LEU A 245 -7.59 20.80 13.96
CA LEU A 245 -7.90 19.51 14.60
C LEU A 245 -7.08 19.29 15.88
N SER A 246 -5.86 19.87 15.95
CA SER A 246 -4.99 19.84 17.13
C SER A 246 -5.54 20.67 18.30
N ASP A 247 -6.30 21.74 17.97
CA ASP A 247 -6.87 22.64 18.98
C ASP A 247 -8.23 22.18 19.52
N LEU A 248 -8.84 21.15 18.89
CA LEU A 248 -10.08 20.53 19.32
C LEU A 248 -9.79 19.51 20.43
N VAL A 249 -9.68 19.98 21.68
CA VAL A 249 -9.78 19.10 22.84
C VAL A 249 -11.24 18.71 23.02
N ILE A 250 -11.69 17.66 22.27
CA ILE A 250 -13.03 17.12 22.40
C ILE A 250 -12.97 16.09 23.53
N TYR A 251 -13.58 16.44 24.66
CA TYR A 251 -13.81 15.50 25.73
C TYR A 251 -15.06 14.67 25.39
N THR A 252 -14.85 13.43 24.92
CA THR A 252 -15.94 12.46 24.78
C THR A 252 -15.92 11.55 26.00
N LYS A 253 -17.09 11.32 26.59
CA LYS A 253 -17.28 10.36 27.68
C LYS A 253 -17.56 8.98 27.10
N ALA A 254 -16.85 7.96 27.56
CA ALA A 254 -17.15 6.58 27.19
C ALA A 254 -18.36 6.07 27.97
N GLU A 255 -19.39 5.64 27.25
CA GLU A 255 -20.60 5.04 27.83
C GLU A 255 -20.74 3.59 27.38
N LYS A 256 -21.28 2.75 28.29
CA LYS A 256 -21.52 1.35 27.98
C LYS A 256 -22.62 1.22 26.92
N PHE A 257 -22.33 0.52 25.83
CA PHE A 257 -23.36 0.18 24.85
C PHE A 257 -24.38 -0.78 25.48
N ILE A 258 -25.64 -0.43 25.46
CA ILE A 258 -26.77 -1.24 25.96
C ILE A 258 -27.56 -1.80 24.78
N SER A 259 -28.06 -0.94 23.91
CA SER A 259 -28.75 -1.29 22.67
C SER A 259 -28.86 -0.07 21.77
N PHE A 260 -29.10 -0.26 20.47
CA PHE A 260 -29.31 0.83 19.51
C PHE A 260 -30.52 1.70 19.88
N GLN A 261 -31.59 1.08 20.40
CA GLN A 261 -32.76 1.82 20.89
C GLN A 261 -32.42 2.70 22.10
N HIS A 262 -31.67 2.16 23.07
CA HIS A 262 -31.23 2.93 24.23
C HIS A 262 -30.37 4.12 23.81
N SER A 263 -29.36 3.91 22.95
CA SER A 263 -28.49 4.99 22.47
C SER A 263 -29.30 6.08 21.76
N ARG A 264 -30.25 5.71 20.91
CA ARG A 264 -31.09 6.67 20.20
C ARG A 264 -31.94 7.54 21.12
N LEU A 265 -32.38 7.02 22.26
CA LEU A 265 -33.28 7.72 23.19
C LEU A 265 -32.54 8.50 24.28
N TYR A 266 -31.39 8.03 24.72
CA TYR A 266 -30.75 8.53 25.95
C TYR A 266 -29.31 8.99 25.79
N GLN A 267 -28.56 8.48 24.77
CA GLN A 267 -27.15 8.81 24.62
C GLN A 267 -26.97 10.25 24.12
N GLN A 268 -26.02 10.96 24.75
CA GLN A 268 -25.70 12.34 24.43
C GLN A 268 -24.68 12.40 23.26
N PHE A 269 -24.62 13.53 22.55
CA PHE A 269 -23.75 13.73 21.39
C PHE A 269 -22.25 13.62 21.71
N ASN A 270 -21.85 13.90 22.96
CA ASN A 270 -20.49 13.83 23.44
C ASN A 270 -20.14 12.47 24.10
N GLU A 271 -21.00 11.47 23.96
CA GLU A 271 -20.79 10.13 24.46
C GLU A 271 -20.39 9.19 23.33
N SER A 272 -19.41 8.34 23.60
CA SER A 272 -18.90 7.32 22.68
C SER A 272 -19.08 5.92 23.24
N ASN A 273 -19.18 4.92 22.37
CA ASN A 273 -19.27 3.53 22.77
C ASN A 273 -18.03 2.74 22.38
N SER A 274 -17.53 1.90 23.29
CA SER A 274 -16.51 0.88 22.99
C SER A 274 -17.15 -0.49 23.04
N ILE A 275 -17.05 -1.24 21.91
CA ILE A 275 -17.69 -2.56 21.75
C ILE A 275 -16.62 -3.58 21.37
N GLY A 276 -16.58 -4.71 22.06
CA GLY A 276 -15.66 -5.79 21.72
C GLY A 276 -15.98 -6.45 20.38
N GLU A 277 -14.96 -6.93 19.66
CA GLU A 277 -15.08 -7.48 18.31
C GLU A 277 -16.17 -8.55 18.16
N SER A 278 -16.35 -9.42 19.16
CA SER A 278 -17.31 -10.52 19.10
C SER A 278 -18.76 -10.03 19.11
N GLU A 279 -19.08 -9.11 20.01
CA GLU A 279 -20.40 -8.50 20.09
C GLU A 279 -20.67 -7.60 18.88
N ALA A 280 -19.70 -6.78 18.49
CA ALA A 280 -19.84 -5.93 17.31
C ALA A 280 -20.07 -6.75 16.02
N ARG A 281 -19.37 -7.88 15.85
CA ARG A 281 -19.56 -8.79 14.72
C ARG A 281 -20.95 -9.43 14.71
N LYS A 282 -21.46 -9.83 15.86
CA LYS A 282 -22.82 -10.35 15.99
C LYS A 282 -23.86 -9.28 15.61
N LEU A 283 -23.69 -8.07 16.13
CA LEU A 283 -24.58 -6.94 15.84
C LEU A 283 -24.53 -6.54 14.35
N SER A 284 -23.35 -6.51 13.73
CA SER A 284 -23.20 -6.16 12.31
C SER A 284 -23.92 -7.13 11.39
N LYS A 285 -23.95 -8.42 11.74
CA LYS A 285 -24.67 -9.44 10.97
C LYS A 285 -26.19 -9.40 11.16
N LEU A 286 -26.63 -9.19 12.39
CA LEU A 286 -28.06 -9.27 12.73
C LEU A 286 -28.80 -7.95 12.54
N LYS A 287 -28.07 -6.82 12.70
CA LYS A 287 -28.63 -5.47 12.79
C LYS A 287 -27.76 -4.45 12.07
N GLY A 288 -27.27 -4.80 10.89
CA GLY A 288 -26.31 -3.99 10.13
C GLY A 288 -26.82 -2.56 9.88
N HIS A 289 -28.06 -2.42 9.42
CA HIS A 289 -28.68 -1.14 9.20
C HIS A 289 -28.82 -0.29 10.48
N GLU A 290 -29.32 -0.88 11.59
CA GLU A 290 -29.43 -0.18 12.88
C GLU A 290 -28.05 0.28 13.39
N PHE A 291 -26.99 -0.53 13.13
CA PHE A 291 -25.64 -0.18 13.51
C PHE A 291 -25.12 1.02 12.71
N ILE A 292 -25.41 1.10 11.40
CA ILE A 292 -25.07 2.25 10.57
C ILE A 292 -25.76 3.53 11.07
N LEU A 293 -27.06 3.46 11.39
CA LEU A 293 -27.79 4.59 12.00
C LEU A 293 -27.18 5.01 13.35
N HIS A 294 -26.60 4.09 14.10
CA HIS A 294 -25.89 4.41 15.33
C HIS A 294 -24.55 5.10 15.02
N THR A 295 -23.72 4.55 14.15
CA THR A 295 -22.39 5.12 13.80
C THR A 295 -22.47 6.42 13.00
N SER A 296 -23.60 6.73 12.38
CA SER A 296 -23.83 8.05 11.76
C SER A 296 -23.99 9.18 12.79
N LYS A 297 -24.30 8.84 14.06
CA LYS A 297 -24.50 9.80 15.14
C LYS A 297 -23.43 9.76 16.21
N PHE A 298 -23.01 8.56 16.61
CA PHE A 298 -22.15 8.33 17.77
C PHE A 298 -20.80 7.74 17.36
N ILE A 299 -19.73 8.25 17.96
CA ILE A 299 -18.41 7.68 17.81
C ILE A 299 -18.39 6.29 18.42
N THR A 300 -18.01 5.30 17.62
CA THR A 300 -17.98 3.90 18.03
C THR A 300 -16.58 3.32 17.81
N ARG A 301 -16.01 2.79 18.90
CA ARG A 301 -14.71 2.10 18.89
C ARG A 301 -14.93 0.59 18.97
N ILE A 302 -14.24 -0.15 18.10
CA ILE A 302 -14.18 -1.61 18.15
C ILE A 302 -12.77 -2.01 18.60
N TYR A 303 -12.68 -2.96 19.51
CA TYR A 303 -11.41 -3.44 20.07
C TYR A 303 -11.33 -4.98 20.07
N PRO A 304 -10.09 -5.55 20.02
CA PRO A 304 -9.88 -7.00 20.00
C PRO A 304 -10.42 -7.67 21.27
N LYS A 305 -10.92 -8.89 21.15
CA LYS A 305 -11.37 -9.67 22.32
C LYS A 305 -10.19 -10.06 23.21
N ALA A 306 -10.43 -10.18 24.51
CA ALA A 306 -9.40 -10.49 25.52
C ALA A 306 -8.64 -11.81 25.26
N THR A 307 -9.23 -12.77 24.54
CA THR A 307 -8.55 -14.02 24.19
C THR A 307 -7.44 -13.88 23.14
N ARG A 308 -7.25 -12.67 22.57
CA ARG A 308 -6.12 -12.34 21.68
C ARG A 308 -4.89 -11.93 22.50
N ALA A 309 -4.49 -12.77 23.45
CA ALA A 309 -3.33 -12.53 24.31
C ALA A 309 -2.02 -12.38 23.53
N ASP A 310 -1.94 -13.00 22.33
CA ASP A 310 -0.83 -12.92 21.39
C ASP A 310 -0.80 -11.60 20.57
N SER A 311 -1.65 -10.65 20.88
CA SER A 311 -1.84 -9.40 20.11
C SER A 311 -2.29 -9.63 18.66
N SER A 312 -2.88 -10.76 18.30
CA SER A 312 -3.45 -10.97 16.97
C SER A 312 -4.60 -10.00 16.69
N ASN A 313 -4.87 -9.76 15.42
CA ASN A 313 -5.89 -8.83 14.94
C ASN A 313 -7.11 -9.54 14.37
N PHE A 314 -8.25 -8.89 14.43
CA PHE A 314 -9.48 -9.25 13.73
C PHE A 314 -9.55 -8.58 12.35
N ASN A 315 -10.44 -9.04 11.47
CA ASN A 315 -10.67 -8.39 10.18
C ASN A 315 -11.39 -7.04 10.39
N PRO A 316 -10.76 -5.90 10.03
CA PRO A 316 -11.35 -4.58 10.25
C PRO A 316 -12.46 -4.24 9.25
N GLN A 317 -12.50 -4.88 8.08
CA GLN A 317 -13.44 -4.58 7.01
C GLN A 317 -14.89 -4.72 7.46
N ASP A 318 -15.19 -5.74 8.27
CA ASP A 318 -16.53 -5.98 8.80
C ASP A 318 -17.11 -4.75 9.52
N PHE A 319 -16.25 -3.98 10.19
CA PHE A 319 -16.64 -2.83 10.99
C PHE A 319 -16.58 -1.50 10.23
N TRP A 320 -15.74 -1.40 9.23
CA TRP A 320 -15.80 -0.28 8.28
C TRP A 320 -17.08 -0.31 7.44
N ASN A 321 -17.54 -1.50 7.07
CA ASN A 321 -18.78 -1.67 6.31
C ASN A 321 -20.04 -1.14 7.03
N ILE A 322 -20.00 -1.03 8.36
CA ILE A 322 -21.07 -0.49 9.20
C ILE A 322 -20.72 0.89 9.77
N GLY A 323 -19.70 1.56 9.23
CA GLY A 323 -19.36 2.94 9.54
C GLY A 323 -18.67 3.19 10.90
N CYS A 324 -18.14 2.16 11.59
CA CYS A 324 -17.36 2.37 12.81
C CYS A 324 -16.16 3.27 12.55
N GLN A 325 -16.04 4.33 13.34
CA GLN A 325 -14.98 5.32 13.19
C GLN A 325 -13.63 4.78 13.62
N MET A 326 -13.56 4.15 14.79
CA MET A 326 -12.33 3.70 15.44
C MET A 326 -12.29 2.16 15.49
N VAL A 327 -11.67 1.55 14.50
CA VAL A 327 -11.42 0.11 14.48
C VAL A 327 -10.00 -0.11 14.98
N ALA A 328 -9.86 -0.32 16.30
CA ALA A 328 -8.58 -0.36 16.97
C ALA A 328 -7.85 -1.69 16.74
N LEU A 329 -6.65 -1.64 16.17
CA LEU A 329 -5.82 -2.78 15.84
C LEU A 329 -4.48 -2.75 16.60
N ASN A 330 -3.91 -3.93 16.79
CA ASN A 330 -2.56 -4.11 17.32
C ASN A 330 -1.53 -3.83 16.21
N PHE A 331 -0.97 -2.62 16.17
CA PHE A 331 -0.06 -2.17 15.10
C PHE A 331 1.29 -2.90 15.11
N GLN A 332 1.66 -3.55 16.20
CA GLN A 332 2.86 -4.38 16.32
C GLN A 332 2.74 -5.73 15.61
N THR A 333 1.53 -6.20 15.32
CA THR A 333 1.29 -7.55 14.77
C THR A 333 0.97 -7.47 13.28
N PRO A 334 1.89 -7.93 12.40
CA PRO A 334 1.68 -7.93 10.96
C PRO A 334 0.60 -8.95 10.53
N GLY A 335 0.18 -8.83 9.27
CA GLY A 335 -0.75 -9.75 8.62
C GLY A 335 -1.91 -9.04 7.93
N LEU A 336 -2.85 -9.83 7.41
CA LEU A 336 -3.96 -9.33 6.61
C LEU A 336 -4.70 -8.11 7.22
N PRO A 337 -5.05 -8.10 8.52
CA PRO A 337 -5.74 -6.93 9.09
C PRO A 337 -4.94 -5.63 8.98
N MET A 338 -3.61 -5.71 9.17
CA MET A 338 -2.74 -4.55 9.05
C MET A 338 -2.47 -4.18 7.59
N ASP A 339 -2.45 -5.14 6.66
CA ASP A 339 -2.38 -4.85 5.23
C ASP A 339 -3.62 -4.04 4.78
N LEU A 340 -4.83 -4.45 5.25
CA LEU A 340 -6.06 -3.72 4.98
C LEU A 340 -6.06 -2.32 5.63
N GLN A 341 -5.61 -2.22 6.88
CA GLN A 341 -5.48 -0.96 7.61
C GLN A 341 -4.55 0.01 6.87
N ASN A 342 -3.35 -0.44 6.55
CA ASN A 342 -2.36 0.37 5.85
C ASN A 342 -2.88 0.78 4.46
N GLY A 343 -3.50 -0.17 3.73
CA GLY A 343 -4.06 0.08 2.40
C GLY A 343 -5.23 1.07 2.41
N LYS A 344 -6.16 0.96 3.36
CA LYS A 344 -7.29 1.87 3.48
C LYS A 344 -6.84 3.31 3.70
N PHE A 345 -5.90 3.51 4.63
CA PHE A 345 -5.44 4.84 5.01
C PHE A 345 -4.31 5.41 4.14
N LEU A 346 -4.00 4.79 2.98
CA LEU A 346 -3.23 5.44 1.90
C LEU A 346 -4.00 6.61 1.29
N ASP A 347 -5.32 6.53 1.29
CA ASP A 347 -6.20 7.59 0.78
C ASP A 347 -6.11 8.85 1.65
N ASN A 348 -6.54 9.98 1.07
CA ASN A 348 -6.57 11.30 1.72
C ASN A 348 -5.22 11.71 2.32
N GLY A 349 -4.12 11.44 1.60
CA GLY A 349 -2.77 11.86 1.94
C GLY A 349 -2.18 11.18 3.17
N CYS A 350 -2.57 9.96 3.47
CA CYS A 350 -2.16 9.25 4.69
C CYS A 350 -2.44 10.05 5.98
N SER A 351 -3.46 10.92 5.93
CA SER A 351 -3.84 11.79 7.06
C SER A 351 -4.30 11.02 8.29
N GLY A 352 -4.71 9.76 8.10
CA GLY A 352 -5.32 8.92 9.13
C GLY A 352 -6.81 9.19 9.33
N TYR A 353 -7.40 10.06 8.51
CA TYR A 353 -8.84 10.35 8.47
C TYR A 353 -9.35 10.16 7.05
N ILE A 354 -10.42 9.40 6.90
CA ILE A 354 -11.09 9.19 5.61
C ILE A 354 -12.59 9.47 5.79
N LEU A 355 -13.10 10.39 5.00
CA LEU A 355 -14.53 10.73 5.02
C LEU A 355 -15.34 9.49 4.61
N LYS A 356 -16.29 9.11 5.45
CA LYS A 356 -17.17 7.97 5.17
C LYS A 356 -18.04 8.27 3.92
N PRO A 357 -18.37 7.26 3.11
CA PRO A 357 -19.34 7.41 2.03
C PRO A 357 -20.66 8.00 2.55
N HIS A 358 -21.37 8.73 1.69
CA HIS A 358 -22.62 9.41 2.06
C HIS A 358 -23.62 8.47 2.73
N PHE A 359 -23.79 7.26 2.20
CA PHE A 359 -24.72 6.26 2.74
C PHE A 359 -24.34 5.72 4.14
N LEU A 360 -23.16 6.02 4.67
CA LEU A 360 -22.76 5.73 6.07
C LEU A 360 -22.82 6.96 6.98
N ARG A 361 -23.19 8.12 6.45
CA ARG A 361 -23.32 9.39 7.20
C ARG A 361 -24.76 9.88 7.26
N ASP A 362 -25.58 9.50 6.28
CA ASP A 362 -26.98 9.92 6.21
C ASP A 362 -27.84 9.09 7.18
N ILE A 363 -28.54 9.77 8.06
CA ILE A 363 -29.49 9.17 9.01
C ILE A 363 -30.74 8.58 8.35
N LYS A 364 -30.97 8.87 7.06
CA LYS A 364 -32.08 8.36 6.25
C LYS A 364 -31.64 7.21 5.33
N THR A 365 -30.40 6.77 5.43
CA THR A 365 -29.89 5.69 4.58
C THR A 365 -30.69 4.41 4.75
N GLU A 366 -30.92 3.70 3.65
CA GLU A 366 -31.45 2.33 3.65
C GLU A 366 -30.34 1.29 3.46
N PHE A 367 -29.08 1.72 3.42
CA PHE A 367 -27.96 0.84 3.17
C PHE A 367 -27.80 -0.21 4.28
N ASN A 368 -27.65 -1.46 3.87
CA ASN A 368 -27.28 -2.60 4.73
C ASN A 368 -26.17 -3.40 4.04
N PRO A 369 -24.98 -3.54 4.61
CA PRO A 369 -23.86 -4.24 3.97
C PRO A 369 -24.12 -5.74 3.76
N ASN A 370 -25.12 -6.32 4.41
CA ASN A 370 -25.48 -7.73 4.28
C ASN A 370 -26.51 -7.99 3.16
N GLU A 371 -26.97 -6.93 2.48
CA GLU A 371 -27.95 -6.99 1.39
C GLU A 371 -27.35 -6.41 0.11
N THR A 372 -27.98 -6.71 -1.03
CA THR A 372 -27.57 -6.08 -2.30
C THR A 372 -27.99 -4.61 -2.30
N PRO A 373 -27.06 -3.66 -2.48
CA PRO A 373 -27.38 -2.24 -2.49
C PRO A 373 -28.28 -1.89 -3.67
N LYS A 374 -29.23 -0.96 -3.46
CA LYS A 374 -30.18 -0.54 -4.51
C LYS A 374 -29.74 0.74 -5.23
N ASP A 375 -29.03 1.62 -4.52
CA ASP A 375 -28.71 2.99 -4.98
C ASP A 375 -27.21 3.25 -5.10
N ILE A 376 -26.41 2.19 -5.27
CA ILE A 376 -24.96 2.28 -5.45
C ILE A 376 -24.62 1.66 -6.80
N ASP A 377 -23.97 2.43 -7.66
CA ASP A 377 -23.52 1.94 -8.97
C ASP A 377 -22.31 1.02 -8.81
N PRO A 378 -22.41 -0.25 -9.25
CA PRO A 378 -21.29 -1.17 -9.18
C PRO A 378 -20.17 -0.77 -10.13
N VAL A 379 -18.96 -1.18 -9.81
CA VAL A 379 -17.78 -1.03 -10.67
C VAL A 379 -17.38 -2.39 -11.25
N THR A 380 -17.23 -2.47 -12.56
CA THR A 380 -16.57 -3.60 -13.21
C THR A 380 -15.09 -3.27 -13.36
N LEU A 381 -14.26 -3.87 -12.49
CA LEU A 381 -12.81 -3.71 -12.48
C LEU A 381 -12.16 -4.86 -13.24
N THR A 382 -11.34 -4.53 -14.24
CA THR A 382 -10.53 -5.53 -14.94
C THR A 382 -9.04 -5.21 -14.79
N ILE A 383 -8.28 -6.23 -14.43
CA ILE A 383 -6.83 -6.15 -14.22
C ILE A 383 -6.16 -7.23 -15.08
N ARG A 384 -5.29 -6.81 -15.99
CA ARG A 384 -4.33 -7.71 -16.63
C ARG A 384 -3.03 -7.68 -15.85
N LEU A 385 -2.72 -8.76 -15.15
CA LEU A 385 -1.46 -8.94 -14.45
C LEU A 385 -0.42 -9.41 -15.44
N ILE A 386 0.52 -8.56 -15.79
CA ILE A 386 1.48 -8.77 -16.89
C ILE A 386 2.71 -9.50 -16.36
N SER A 387 3.43 -8.90 -15.41
CA SER A 387 4.70 -9.44 -14.92
C SER A 387 5.02 -9.01 -13.50
N GLY A 388 6.01 -9.68 -12.89
CA GLY A 388 6.71 -9.25 -11.68
C GLY A 388 8.04 -8.62 -12.03
N ILE A 389 8.51 -7.75 -11.16
CA ILE A 389 9.78 -7.01 -11.30
C ILE A 389 10.61 -7.29 -10.06
N GLN A 390 11.75 -7.96 -10.22
CA GLN A 390 12.71 -8.18 -9.16
C GLN A 390 12.09 -8.58 -7.81
N LEU A 391 11.16 -9.55 -7.84
CA LEU A 391 10.47 -10.03 -6.65
C LEU A 391 11.47 -10.59 -5.64
N PRO A 392 11.20 -10.51 -4.33
CA PRO A 392 12.06 -11.09 -3.32
C PRO A 392 12.28 -12.59 -3.59
N PRO A 393 13.49 -13.09 -3.41
CA PRO A 393 13.75 -14.53 -3.48
C PRO A 393 13.12 -15.24 -2.28
N SER A 394 12.90 -16.54 -2.41
CA SER A 394 12.53 -17.37 -1.26
C SER A 394 13.60 -17.38 -0.18
N ASN A 395 13.20 -17.23 1.08
CA ASN A 395 14.10 -17.34 2.24
C ASN A 395 14.74 -18.75 2.37
N HIS A 396 14.14 -19.75 1.75
CA HIS A 396 14.60 -21.14 1.75
C HIS A 396 15.53 -21.46 0.57
N SER A 397 15.82 -20.49 -0.30
CA SER A 397 16.66 -20.69 -1.48
C SER A 397 17.85 -19.73 -1.47
N SER A 398 19.05 -20.26 -1.50
CA SER A 398 20.28 -19.47 -1.74
C SER A 398 20.40 -18.95 -3.18
N SER A 399 19.50 -19.36 -4.06
CA SER A 399 19.38 -18.94 -5.45
C SER A 399 18.10 -18.15 -5.64
N ASN A 400 18.11 -17.21 -6.56
CA ASN A 400 16.99 -16.31 -6.94
C ASN A 400 15.75 -17.03 -7.51
N LYS A 401 15.44 -18.21 -6.98
CA LYS A 401 14.44 -19.14 -7.51
C LYS A 401 13.26 -19.21 -6.54
N ALA A 402 12.13 -18.69 -6.96
CA ALA A 402 10.85 -18.90 -6.31
C ALA A 402 9.83 -19.37 -7.35
N ASP A 403 8.91 -20.20 -6.94
CA ASP A 403 7.74 -20.60 -7.73
C ASP A 403 6.65 -19.58 -7.48
N THR A 404 6.66 -18.50 -8.27
CA THR A 404 5.88 -17.30 -7.99
C THR A 404 4.44 -17.41 -8.45
N VAL A 405 3.53 -17.02 -7.57
CA VAL A 405 2.10 -16.86 -7.80
C VAL A 405 1.65 -15.52 -7.25
N VAL A 406 0.68 -14.89 -7.90
CA VAL A 406 0.07 -13.66 -7.40
C VAL A 406 -1.38 -13.91 -7.07
N VAL A 407 -1.77 -13.51 -5.88
CA VAL A 407 -3.16 -13.55 -5.40
C VAL A 407 -3.72 -12.14 -5.43
N LEU A 408 -4.90 -11.99 -6.03
CA LEU A 408 -5.70 -10.77 -6.05
C LEU A 408 -6.93 -11.00 -5.17
N GLU A 409 -7.11 -10.17 -4.16
CA GLU A 409 -8.23 -10.27 -3.21
C GLU A 409 -8.99 -8.94 -3.15
N ILE A 410 -10.31 -9.00 -3.30
CA ILE A 410 -11.20 -7.87 -3.03
C ILE A 410 -11.76 -8.02 -1.62
N PHE A 411 -11.64 -6.98 -0.81
CA PHE A 411 -12.26 -6.86 0.51
C PHE A 411 -13.24 -5.68 0.48
N GLY A 412 -14.47 -5.91 0.87
CA GLY A 412 -15.56 -4.94 0.86
C GLY A 412 -16.72 -5.47 1.68
N VAL A 413 -17.95 -5.18 1.26
CA VAL A 413 -19.14 -5.84 1.78
C VAL A 413 -19.07 -7.36 1.50
N PRO A 414 -19.81 -8.21 2.23
CA PRO A 414 -19.70 -9.66 2.05
C PRO A 414 -19.83 -10.16 0.61
N ASN A 415 -20.69 -9.51 -0.19
CA ASN A 415 -20.90 -9.87 -1.60
C ASN A 415 -19.72 -9.50 -2.52
N ASP A 416 -18.84 -8.58 -2.10
CA ASP A 416 -17.67 -8.15 -2.85
C ASP A 416 -16.42 -8.97 -2.56
N HIS A 417 -16.46 -9.81 -1.51
CA HIS A 417 -15.30 -10.60 -1.12
C HIS A 417 -14.98 -11.68 -2.15
N VAL A 418 -13.91 -11.48 -2.91
CA VAL A 418 -13.47 -12.39 -3.97
C VAL A 418 -11.95 -12.56 -3.92
N LYS A 419 -11.52 -13.81 -4.10
CA LYS A 419 -10.11 -14.19 -4.24
C LYS A 419 -9.88 -14.84 -5.60
N ARG A 420 -8.84 -14.42 -6.31
CA ARG A 420 -8.34 -14.98 -7.57
C ARG A 420 -6.84 -15.14 -7.47
N GLN A 421 -6.28 -16.06 -8.26
CA GLN A 421 -4.83 -16.24 -8.31
C GLN A 421 -4.39 -16.57 -9.74
N THR A 422 -3.14 -16.24 -10.05
CA THR A 422 -2.50 -16.61 -11.31
C THR A 422 -2.08 -18.07 -11.33
N ARG A 423 -1.67 -18.55 -12.52
CA ARG A 423 -0.83 -19.74 -12.58
C ARG A 423 0.51 -19.51 -11.88
N VAL A 424 1.20 -20.58 -11.55
CA VAL A 424 2.53 -20.54 -10.95
C VAL A 424 3.59 -20.43 -12.04
N ILE A 425 4.51 -19.46 -11.89
CA ILE A 425 5.72 -19.39 -12.71
C ILE A 425 6.87 -20.00 -11.93
N LYS A 426 7.33 -21.16 -12.40
CA LYS A 426 8.36 -21.91 -11.69
C LYS A 426 9.74 -21.28 -11.78
N ARG A 427 10.46 -21.28 -10.66
CA ARG A 427 11.88 -20.92 -10.52
C ARG A 427 12.24 -19.55 -11.10
N ASN A 428 11.33 -18.59 -11.06
CA ASN A 428 11.54 -17.24 -11.56
C ASN A 428 10.95 -16.21 -10.58
N ALA A 429 11.83 -15.58 -9.80
CA ALA A 429 11.50 -14.41 -8.99
C ALA A 429 11.95 -13.10 -9.65
N PHE A 430 12.85 -13.16 -10.64
CA PHE A 430 13.43 -11.96 -11.23
C PHE A 430 12.44 -11.21 -12.13
N CYS A 431 11.84 -11.91 -13.10
CA CYS A 431 10.87 -11.31 -14.03
C CYS A 431 9.84 -12.36 -14.47
N PRO A 432 8.99 -12.87 -13.53
CA PRO A 432 7.94 -13.81 -13.90
C PRO A 432 6.88 -13.12 -14.76
N ARG A 433 6.34 -13.82 -15.75
CA ARG A 433 5.32 -13.33 -16.68
C ARG A 433 4.07 -14.20 -16.61
N TRP A 434 2.99 -13.61 -16.18
CA TRP A 434 1.67 -14.28 -16.13
C TRP A 434 0.82 -13.91 -17.34
N ASN A 435 0.71 -12.62 -17.64
CA ASN A 435 -0.16 -12.07 -18.69
C ASN A 435 -1.60 -12.62 -18.61
N GLU A 436 -2.16 -12.62 -17.42
CA GLU A 436 -3.50 -13.11 -17.10
C GLU A 436 -4.44 -11.97 -16.76
N THR A 437 -5.70 -12.10 -17.19
CA THR A 437 -6.73 -11.08 -16.98
C THR A 437 -7.77 -11.55 -15.97
N PHE A 438 -8.09 -10.68 -15.01
CA PHE A 438 -9.08 -10.91 -13.96
C PHE A 438 -10.12 -9.80 -13.99
N THR A 439 -11.40 -10.19 -13.90
CA THR A 439 -12.52 -9.24 -13.82
C THR A 439 -13.28 -9.44 -12.53
N PHE A 440 -13.61 -8.33 -11.87
CA PHE A 440 -14.33 -8.25 -10.61
C PHE A 440 -15.52 -7.31 -10.78
N ILE A 441 -16.70 -7.74 -10.32
CA ILE A 441 -17.88 -6.87 -10.19
C ILE A 441 -17.97 -6.49 -8.73
N ILE A 442 -17.81 -5.21 -8.42
CA ILE A 442 -17.76 -4.67 -7.06
C ILE A 442 -19.02 -3.84 -6.82
N GLN A 443 -19.85 -4.31 -5.89
CA GLN A 443 -21.17 -3.73 -5.62
C GLN A 443 -21.06 -2.41 -4.83
N VAL A 444 -20.08 -2.31 -3.93
CA VAL A 444 -19.89 -1.12 -3.09
C VAL A 444 -18.43 -0.65 -3.19
N PRO A 445 -18.07 -0.01 -4.31
CA PRO A 445 -16.68 0.34 -4.59
C PRO A 445 -16.08 1.35 -3.59
N GLU A 446 -16.90 2.17 -2.93
CA GLU A 446 -16.48 3.13 -1.91
C GLU A 446 -15.94 2.46 -0.64
N LEU A 447 -16.32 1.22 -0.37
CA LEU A 447 -15.83 0.43 0.77
C LEU A 447 -14.80 -0.62 0.38
N ALA A 448 -14.61 -0.83 -0.92
CA ALA A 448 -13.79 -1.93 -1.42
C ALA A 448 -12.30 -1.60 -1.43
N LEU A 449 -11.51 -2.54 -0.92
CA LEU A 449 -10.05 -2.57 -1.03
C LEU A 449 -9.64 -3.71 -1.96
N ILE A 450 -8.58 -3.48 -2.74
CA ILE A 450 -7.91 -4.56 -3.46
C ILE A 450 -6.56 -4.82 -2.83
N ARG A 451 -6.22 -6.10 -2.64
CA ARG A 451 -4.95 -6.57 -2.14
C ARG A 451 -4.27 -7.46 -3.17
N PHE A 452 -3.03 -7.14 -3.51
CA PHE A 452 -2.12 -7.95 -4.31
C PHE A 452 -1.15 -8.65 -3.36
N VAL A 453 -1.01 -9.96 -3.46
CA VAL A 453 -0.06 -10.74 -2.67
C VAL A 453 0.78 -11.57 -3.60
N VAL A 454 2.09 -11.47 -3.45
CA VAL A 454 3.05 -12.33 -4.14
C VAL A 454 3.50 -13.42 -3.17
N GLU A 455 3.41 -14.65 -3.60
CA GLU A 455 3.79 -15.82 -2.81
C GLU A 455 4.73 -16.73 -3.60
N ASN A 456 5.61 -17.41 -2.88
CA ASN A 456 6.34 -18.58 -3.39
C ASN A 456 5.52 -19.82 -3.06
N GLN A 457 5.06 -20.53 -4.09
CA GLN A 457 4.28 -21.74 -3.90
C GLN A 457 5.16 -22.89 -3.39
N SER A 458 4.74 -23.51 -2.29
CA SER A 458 5.35 -24.72 -1.76
C SER A 458 4.27 -25.76 -1.49
N LEU A 459 4.48 -26.96 -2.02
CA LEU A 459 3.57 -28.09 -1.80
C LEU A 459 3.75 -28.74 -0.42
N ILE A 460 4.87 -28.47 0.26
CA ILE A 460 5.27 -29.15 1.49
C ILE A 460 5.05 -28.28 2.72
N THR A 461 5.45 -27.00 2.65
CA THR A 461 5.48 -26.09 3.83
C THR A 461 4.36 -25.05 3.82
N GLY A 462 3.47 -25.07 2.80
CA GLY A 462 2.55 -23.98 2.52
C GLY A 462 3.22 -22.82 1.80
N ASN A 463 2.43 -21.89 1.25
CA ASN A 463 2.94 -20.77 0.49
C ASN A 463 3.74 -19.80 1.37
N GLU A 464 4.91 -19.38 0.89
CA GLU A 464 5.74 -18.37 1.53
C GLU A 464 5.36 -16.99 1.00
N PHE A 465 5.09 -16.04 1.89
CA PHE A 465 4.82 -14.65 1.55
C PHE A 465 6.09 -13.94 1.07
N LEU A 466 6.03 -13.31 -0.10
CA LEU A 466 7.13 -12.54 -0.68
C LEU A 466 6.88 -11.03 -0.65
N GLY A 467 5.64 -10.58 -0.74
CA GLY A 467 5.30 -9.17 -0.70
C GLY A 467 3.82 -8.92 -0.93
N GLN A 468 3.35 -7.73 -0.56
CA GLN A 468 1.95 -7.34 -0.76
C GLN A 468 1.82 -5.85 -1.08
N TYR A 469 0.67 -5.48 -1.64
CA TYR A 469 0.20 -4.10 -1.73
C TYR A 469 -1.32 -4.06 -1.63
N THR A 470 -1.83 -3.14 -0.83
CA THR A 470 -3.28 -2.98 -0.63
C THR A 470 -3.65 -1.51 -0.82
N LEU A 471 -4.77 -1.25 -1.51
CA LEU A 471 -5.27 0.12 -1.70
C LEU A 471 -6.79 0.11 -1.93
N PRO A 472 -7.48 1.26 -1.72
CA PRO A 472 -8.87 1.40 -2.10
C PRO A 472 -9.06 1.27 -3.61
N VAL A 473 -10.12 0.57 -4.04
CA VAL A 473 -10.39 0.35 -5.46
C VAL A 473 -10.54 1.68 -6.22
N LEU A 474 -11.20 2.66 -5.64
CA LEU A 474 -11.41 3.98 -6.27
C LEU A 474 -10.15 4.84 -6.33
N CYS A 475 -9.10 4.49 -5.56
CA CYS A 475 -7.80 5.17 -5.62
C CYS A 475 -6.85 4.60 -6.69
N MET A 476 -7.30 3.65 -7.50
CA MET A 476 -6.49 3.07 -8.56
C MET A 476 -6.48 3.96 -9.80
N ASN A 477 -5.29 4.20 -10.36
CA ASN A 477 -5.12 4.73 -11.71
C ASN A 477 -5.49 3.68 -12.76
N LYS A 478 -6.06 4.12 -13.89
CA LYS A 478 -6.25 3.28 -15.10
C LYS A 478 -4.97 3.24 -15.93
N GLY A 479 -4.85 2.23 -16.80
CA GLY A 479 -3.72 2.07 -17.73
C GLY A 479 -2.61 1.17 -17.22
N TYR A 480 -1.43 1.26 -17.80
CA TYR A 480 -0.24 0.53 -17.37
C TYR A 480 0.28 1.10 -16.06
N ARG A 481 0.34 0.25 -15.02
CA ARG A 481 0.70 0.69 -13.67
C ARG A 481 1.72 -0.24 -13.02
N ARG A 482 2.55 0.38 -12.21
CA ARG A 482 3.47 -0.29 -11.32
C ARG A 482 2.84 -0.37 -9.93
N VAL A 483 2.78 -1.57 -9.37
CA VAL A 483 2.31 -1.85 -8.02
C VAL A 483 3.54 -2.10 -7.14
N PRO A 484 3.94 -1.18 -6.27
CA PRO A 484 5.08 -1.39 -5.37
C PRO A 484 4.74 -2.49 -4.37
N LEU A 485 5.74 -3.21 -3.89
CA LEU A 485 5.53 -4.26 -2.90
C LEU A 485 6.10 -3.87 -1.54
N PHE A 486 5.44 -4.34 -0.50
CA PHE A 486 5.84 -4.16 0.89
C PHE A 486 6.02 -5.50 1.60
N SER A 487 6.93 -5.53 2.57
CA SER A 487 7.15 -6.67 3.46
C SER A 487 5.96 -6.87 4.41
N LYS A 488 5.96 -7.98 5.18
CA LYS A 488 4.98 -8.22 6.24
C LYS A 488 4.94 -7.10 7.29
N MET A 489 6.07 -6.41 7.51
CA MET A 489 6.18 -5.32 8.47
C MET A 489 5.78 -3.96 7.88
N GLY A 490 5.42 -3.91 6.59
CA GLY A 490 5.07 -2.68 5.88
C GLY A 490 6.29 -1.87 5.39
N GLU A 491 7.46 -2.51 5.30
CA GLU A 491 8.67 -1.88 4.73
C GLU A 491 8.65 -2.00 3.21
N SER A 492 9.14 -0.97 2.52
CA SER A 492 9.27 -1.00 1.07
C SER A 492 10.25 -2.07 0.60
N LEU A 493 9.84 -2.85 -0.39
CA LEU A 493 10.67 -3.85 -1.06
C LEU A 493 11.23 -3.36 -2.40
N GLU A 494 11.24 -2.03 -2.62
CA GLU A 494 11.77 -1.47 -3.86
C GLU A 494 13.15 -2.08 -4.22
N PRO A 495 13.40 -2.45 -5.47
CA PRO A 495 12.60 -2.20 -6.68
C PRO A 495 11.52 -3.26 -6.97
N ALA A 496 11.22 -4.18 -6.03
CA ALA A 496 10.23 -5.23 -6.24
C ALA A 496 8.82 -4.63 -6.49
N ALA A 497 8.20 -5.05 -7.56
CA ALA A 497 6.88 -4.55 -7.96
C ALA A 497 6.14 -5.55 -8.86
N LEU A 498 4.84 -5.31 -9.07
CA LEU A 498 4.09 -5.91 -10.16
C LEU A 498 3.89 -4.87 -11.28
N PHE A 499 3.79 -5.35 -12.51
CA PHE A 499 3.42 -4.55 -13.66
C PHE A 499 2.09 -5.06 -14.19
N ILE A 500 1.10 -4.15 -14.23
CA ILE A 500 -0.30 -4.48 -14.53
C ILE A 500 -0.89 -3.49 -15.52
N TYR A 501 -2.01 -3.87 -16.14
CA TYR A 501 -2.88 -2.95 -16.87
C TYR A 501 -4.26 -2.95 -16.21
N VAL A 502 -4.78 -1.78 -15.92
CA VAL A 502 -6.01 -1.58 -15.16
C VAL A 502 -7.02 -0.79 -15.98
N TRP A 503 -8.24 -1.28 -16.06
CA TRP A 503 -9.37 -0.44 -16.48
C TRP A 503 -10.63 -0.80 -15.68
N TYR A 504 -11.50 0.16 -15.54
CA TYR A 504 -12.78 -0.05 -14.87
C TYR A 504 -13.85 0.88 -15.45
N VAL A 505 -15.07 0.38 -15.41
CA VAL A 505 -16.28 1.06 -15.85
C VAL A 505 -17.25 1.11 -14.66
N ARG A 506 -17.84 2.26 -14.46
CA ARG A 506 -18.92 2.51 -13.50
C ARG A 506 -20.21 2.69 -14.26
#